data_c6f3e2e8f808cf0c45493ca54eebd768
#
_entry.id   c6f3e2e8f808cf0c45493ca54eebd768
#
_cell.length_a   1.000
_cell.length_b   1.000
_cell.length_c   1.000
_cell.angle_alpha   90.00
_cell.angle_beta   90.00
_cell.angle_gamma   90.00
#
_symmetry.space_group_name_H-M   'P 1'
#
loop_
_entity.id
_entity.type
_entity.pdbx_description
1 polymer ?
#
loop_
_entity_poly.entity_id
_entity_poly.type
_entity_poly.pdbx_seq_one_letter_code
_entity_poly.pdbx_strand_id
1 'polypeptide(L)'
;MAYRLLWVDDEIDLLKAHILFLNKKGYDVDTASNGYDALDMCQSVNYDLILLDENMPGLSGLETLSRVKDLHPTVPVVMVTKSEEEDIMNQAIGAKISDYLIKPVNPTQILLSLKKNIHSREIVSEATQTAYQQNFGRLSMQINDSLTMQDWMDVYRTLVRWELELQDVAGDMKEMLAMQKREANNEF
;
A
#
# COMPACT_ATOMS: atom_id res chain seq x y z
N MET A 1 14.37 -10.67 3.03
CA MET A 1 14.57 -9.21 3.24
C MET A 1 13.80 -8.81 4.48
N ALA A 2 14.27 -7.81 5.25
CA ALA A 2 13.50 -7.29 6.38
C ALA A 2 12.45 -6.32 5.84
N TYR A 3 11.23 -6.35 6.38
CA TYR A 3 10.19 -5.38 6.02
C TYR A 3 10.52 -4.03 6.65
N ARG A 4 10.43 -2.96 5.87
CA ARG A 4 10.73 -1.61 6.31
C ARG A 4 9.46 -0.87 6.71
N LEU A 5 9.39 -0.44 7.95
CA LEU A 5 8.26 0.24 8.54
C LEU A 5 8.60 1.71 8.81
N LEU A 6 7.61 2.59 8.70
CA LEU A 6 7.70 3.94 9.25
C LEU A 6 6.74 4.06 10.44
N TRP A 7 7.21 4.50 11.59
CA TRP A 7 6.37 4.81 12.75
C TRP A 7 6.39 6.32 13.01
N VAL A 8 5.22 6.94 12.87
CA VAL A 8 5.03 8.38 13.03
C VAL A 8 4.23 8.63 14.29
N ASP A 9 4.82 9.32 15.28
CA ASP A 9 4.21 9.55 16.59
C ASP A 9 5.01 10.68 17.28
N ASP A 10 4.35 11.71 17.80
CA ASP A 10 5.03 12.82 18.47
C ASP A 10 5.66 12.40 19.81
N GLU A 11 5.14 11.33 20.41
CA GLU A 11 5.71 10.69 21.61
C GLU A 11 6.64 9.51 21.28
N ILE A 12 7.24 9.45 20.08
CA ILE A 12 8.01 8.30 19.57
C ILE A 12 9.14 7.86 20.52
N ASP A 13 9.70 8.78 21.30
CA ASP A 13 10.73 8.46 22.29
C ASP A 13 10.24 7.53 23.40
N LEU A 14 8.94 7.53 23.70
CA LEU A 14 8.31 6.63 24.66
C LEU A 14 8.08 5.22 24.11
N LEU A 15 8.15 5.06 22.80
CA LEU A 15 7.88 3.82 22.07
C LEU A 15 9.13 2.97 21.79
N LYS A 16 10.29 3.35 22.31
CA LYS A 16 11.58 2.64 22.10
C LYS A 16 11.52 1.14 22.39
N ALA A 17 10.78 0.73 23.41
CA ALA A 17 10.60 -0.69 23.75
C ALA A 17 9.82 -1.45 22.68
N HIS A 18 8.81 -0.83 22.07
CA HIS A 18 8.03 -1.39 20.97
C HIS A 18 8.87 -1.51 19.69
N ILE A 19 9.63 -0.46 19.39
CA ILE A 19 10.54 -0.44 18.22
C ILE A 19 11.58 -1.56 18.36
N LEU A 20 12.22 -1.67 19.54
CA LEU A 20 13.18 -2.73 19.81
C LEU A 20 12.56 -4.13 19.69
N PHE A 21 11.31 -4.29 20.12
CA PHE A 21 10.58 -5.56 19.97
C PHE A 21 10.36 -5.90 18.49
N LEU A 22 9.93 -4.92 17.68
CA LEU A 22 9.68 -5.11 16.24
C LEU A 22 11.00 -5.42 15.50
N ASN A 23 12.07 -4.71 15.82
CA ASN A 23 13.40 -4.97 15.25
C ASN A 23 13.86 -6.40 15.54
N LYS A 24 13.66 -6.91 16.78
CA LYS A 24 13.94 -8.31 17.15
C LYS A 24 13.07 -9.32 16.39
N LYS A 25 11.90 -8.88 15.86
CA LYS A 25 11.02 -9.72 15.04
C LYS A 25 11.33 -9.66 13.55
N GLY A 26 12.39 -8.94 13.15
CA GLY A 26 12.86 -8.88 11.77
C GLY A 26 12.25 -7.74 10.94
N TYR A 27 11.63 -6.75 11.59
CA TYR A 27 11.20 -5.52 10.96
C TYR A 27 12.28 -4.45 11.10
N ASP A 28 12.46 -3.62 10.08
CA ASP A 28 13.32 -2.43 10.13
C ASP A 28 12.43 -1.20 10.33
N VAL A 29 12.57 -0.50 11.46
CA VAL A 29 11.64 0.55 11.86
C VAL A 29 12.33 1.92 11.84
N ASP A 30 12.00 2.72 10.83
CA ASP A 30 12.29 4.14 10.80
C ASP A 30 11.23 4.92 11.62
N THR A 31 11.59 6.07 12.14
CA THR A 31 10.72 6.87 13.01
C THR A 31 10.65 8.32 12.57
N ALA A 32 9.47 8.94 12.68
CA ALA A 32 9.27 10.36 12.53
C ALA A 32 8.43 10.90 13.70
N SER A 33 8.70 12.12 14.14
CA SER A 33 8.01 12.75 15.27
C SER A 33 6.85 13.66 14.86
N ASN A 34 6.61 13.82 13.58
CA ASN A 34 5.54 14.64 13.01
C ASN A 34 5.22 14.25 11.57
N GLY A 35 4.08 14.74 11.06
CA GLY A 35 3.63 14.42 9.71
C GLY A 35 4.51 14.96 8.58
N TYR A 36 5.16 16.11 8.76
CA TYR A 36 6.02 16.70 7.72
C TYR A 36 7.26 15.84 7.50
N ASP A 37 7.97 15.47 8.57
CA ASP A 37 9.13 14.57 8.49
C ASP A 37 8.75 13.23 7.88
N ALA A 38 7.57 12.70 8.24
CA ALA A 38 7.05 11.47 7.67
C ALA A 38 6.86 11.56 6.15
N LEU A 39 6.31 12.68 5.65
CA LEU A 39 6.14 12.91 4.22
C LEU A 39 7.47 13.04 3.48
N ASP A 40 8.44 13.75 4.05
CA ASP A 40 9.78 13.89 3.48
C ASP A 40 10.48 12.52 3.38
N MET A 41 10.33 11.68 4.42
CA MET A 41 10.85 10.32 4.41
C MET A 41 10.16 9.46 3.35
N CYS A 42 8.84 9.57 3.19
CA CYS A 42 8.08 8.84 2.16
C CYS A 42 8.46 9.24 0.72
N GLN A 43 8.98 10.46 0.49
CA GLN A 43 9.47 10.85 -0.84
C GLN A 43 10.75 10.11 -1.25
N SER A 44 11.58 9.73 -0.29
CA SER A 44 12.90 9.14 -0.54
C SER A 44 12.96 7.64 -0.27
N VAL A 45 12.02 7.10 0.52
CA VAL A 45 12.02 5.72 0.99
C VAL A 45 10.65 5.07 0.74
N ASN A 46 10.67 3.86 0.18
CA ASN A 46 9.45 3.03 0.09
C ASN A 46 9.31 2.19 1.37
N TYR A 47 8.18 2.34 2.02
CA TYR A 47 7.82 1.58 3.21
C TYR A 47 6.83 0.47 2.88
N ASP A 48 6.97 -0.68 3.57
CA ASP A 48 6.04 -1.80 3.46
C ASP A 48 4.75 -1.55 4.24
N LEU A 49 4.83 -0.76 5.31
CA LEU A 49 3.68 -0.32 6.12
C LEU A 49 4.05 0.91 6.95
N ILE A 50 3.06 1.77 7.20
CA ILE A 50 3.19 2.96 8.05
C ILE A 50 2.29 2.82 9.27
N LEU A 51 2.85 2.99 10.48
CA LEU A 51 2.12 3.19 11.73
C LEU A 51 2.02 4.70 11.96
N LEU A 52 0.82 5.23 12.15
CA LEU A 52 0.58 6.68 12.15
C LEU A 52 -0.32 7.09 13.32
N ASP A 53 0.20 7.94 14.19
CA ASP A 53 -0.62 8.58 15.23
C ASP A 53 -1.52 9.66 14.64
N GLU A 54 -2.73 9.81 15.21
CA GLU A 54 -3.68 10.85 14.81
C GLU A 54 -3.32 12.20 15.43
N ASN A 55 -2.99 12.21 16.71
CA ASN A 55 -2.86 13.44 17.49
C ASN A 55 -1.42 13.93 17.50
N MET A 56 -1.00 14.55 16.40
CA MET A 56 0.32 15.16 16.29
C MET A 56 0.25 16.67 16.12
N PRO A 57 1.21 17.44 16.67
CA PRO A 57 1.24 18.88 16.46
C PRO A 57 1.57 19.22 15.00
N GLY A 58 0.91 20.26 14.48
CA GLY A 58 1.10 20.74 13.12
C GLY A 58 0.21 20.02 12.11
N LEU A 59 0.69 18.96 11.50
CA LEU A 59 -0.09 18.15 10.56
C LEU A 59 -0.69 16.96 11.29
N SER A 60 -2.04 16.85 11.31
CA SER A 60 -2.74 15.73 11.94
C SER A 60 -2.45 14.40 11.22
N GLY A 61 -2.75 13.28 11.90
CA GLY A 61 -2.60 11.96 11.30
C GLY A 61 -3.48 11.77 10.06
N LEU A 62 -4.73 12.27 10.06
CA LEU A 62 -5.62 12.18 8.90
C LEU A 62 -5.12 13.00 7.71
N GLU A 63 -4.60 14.20 7.95
CA GLU A 63 -4.00 15.02 6.89
C GLU A 63 -2.72 14.36 6.33
N THR A 64 -1.89 13.80 7.24
CA THR A 64 -0.70 13.05 6.86
C THR A 64 -1.07 11.80 6.05
N LEU A 65 -2.09 11.04 6.48
CA LEU A 65 -2.62 9.87 5.77
C LEU A 65 -3.04 10.23 4.34
N SER A 66 -3.80 11.31 4.16
CA SER A 66 -4.24 11.76 2.85
C SER A 66 -3.05 11.99 1.91
N ARG A 67 -2.06 12.77 2.35
CA ARG A 67 -0.85 13.08 1.55
C ARG A 67 0.04 11.85 1.31
N VAL A 68 0.15 10.96 2.29
CA VAL A 68 0.85 9.67 2.10
C VAL A 68 0.16 8.84 1.03
N LYS A 69 -1.17 8.79 1.01
CA LYS A 69 -1.93 8.06 0.00
C LYS A 69 -1.84 8.68 -1.40
N ASP A 70 -1.64 9.98 -1.48
CA ASP A 70 -1.36 10.66 -2.77
C ASP A 70 0.01 10.27 -3.32
N LEU A 71 1.02 10.15 -2.44
CA LEU A 71 2.38 9.73 -2.83
C LEU A 71 2.47 8.21 -3.08
N HIS A 72 1.87 7.41 -2.21
CA HIS A 72 1.92 5.95 -2.19
C HIS A 72 0.53 5.35 -2.00
N PRO A 73 -0.32 5.30 -3.03
CA PRO A 73 -1.73 4.88 -2.92
C PRO A 73 -1.91 3.47 -2.33
N THR A 74 -0.92 2.61 -2.53
CA THR A 74 -1.00 1.20 -2.14
C THR A 74 -0.34 0.86 -0.81
N VAL A 75 0.43 1.78 -0.19
CA VAL A 75 1.08 1.49 1.09
C VAL A 75 0.02 1.29 2.18
N PRO A 76 0.06 0.21 2.96
CA PRO A 76 -0.84 0.05 4.08
C PRO A 76 -0.49 1.05 5.19
N VAL A 77 -1.52 1.72 5.70
CA VAL A 77 -1.40 2.64 6.83
C VAL A 77 -2.28 2.14 7.97
N VAL A 78 -1.69 1.98 9.14
CA VAL A 78 -2.35 1.58 10.38
C VAL A 78 -2.38 2.80 11.30
N MET A 79 -3.59 3.29 11.62
CA MET A 79 -3.75 4.37 12.59
C MET A 79 -3.56 3.84 14.01
N VAL A 80 -2.77 4.55 14.83
CA VAL A 80 -2.51 4.19 16.24
C VAL A 80 -2.81 5.43 17.09
N THR A 81 -3.98 5.49 17.73
CA THR A 81 -4.45 6.72 18.36
C THR A 81 -5.04 6.50 19.76
N LYS A 82 -5.10 7.56 20.56
CA LYS A 82 -5.76 7.59 21.89
C LYS A 82 -7.28 7.78 21.77
N SER A 83 -7.80 8.16 20.61
CA SER A 83 -9.21 8.50 20.42
C SER A 83 -10.03 7.29 19.96
N GLU A 84 -11.18 7.08 20.62
CA GLU A 84 -12.24 6.15 20.20
C GLU A 84 -13.39 6.92 19.50
N GLU A 85 -13.16 8.16 19.09
CA GLU A 85 -14.19 8.99 18.47
C GLU A 85 -14.61 8.38 17.12
N GLU A 86 -15.89 8.10 17.00
CA GLU A 86 -16.50 7.48 15.83
C GLU A 86 -16.29 8.30 14.56
N ASP A 87 -16.28 9.63 14.68
CA ASP A 87 -16.07 10.54 13.55
C ASP A 87 -14.66 10.45 12.97
N ILE A 88 -13.63 10.35 13.83
CA ILE A 88 -12.23 10.16 13.40
C ILE A 88 -12.06 8.80 12.72
N MET A 89 -12.66 7.75 13.31
CA MET A 89 -12.63 6.40 12.73
C MET A 89 -13.30 6.36 11.35
N ASN A 90 -14.46 7.01 11.20
CA ASN A 90 -15.19 7.07 9.92
C ASN A 90 -14.40 7.85 8.85
N GLN A 91 -13.75 8.96 9.21
CA GLN A 91 -12.89 9.71 8.31
C GLN A 91 -11.65 8.89 7.90
N ALA A 92 -11.01 8.20 8.84
CA ALA A 92 -9.87 7.34 8.58
C ALA A 92 -10.24 6.17 7.65
N ILE A 93 -11.40 5.54 7.84
CA ILE A 93 -11.95 4.51 6.94
C ILE A 93 -12.19 5.09 5.55
N GLY A 94 -12.80 6.28 5.45
CA GLY A 94 -12.98 7.00 4.19
C GLY A 94 -11.66 7.31 3.47
N ALA A 95 -10.59 7.60 4.22
CA ALA A 95 -9.23 7.81 3.72
C ALA A 95 -8.45 6.50 3.44
N LYS A 96 -9.11 5.34 3.47
CA LYS A 96 -8.55 4.03 3.11
C LYS A 96 -7.41 3.55 4.01
N ILE A 97 -7.59 3.64 5.34
CA ILE A 97 -6.68 2.97 6.28
C ILE A 97 -6.78 1.44 6.13
N SER A 98 -5.70 0.77 6.52
CA SER A 98 -5.64 -0.69 6.48
C SER A 98 -6.04 -1.32 7.81
N ASP A 99 -5.82 -0.63 8.92
CA ASP A 99 -6.18 -1.07 10.27
C ASP A 99 -6.21 0.12 11.24
N TYR A 100 -6.79 -0.10 12.43
CA TYR A 100 -6.94 0.91 13.48
C TYR A 100 -6.63 0.30 14.84
N LEU A 101 -5.69 0.90 15.58
CA LEU A 101 -5.27 0.45 16.90
C LEU A 101 -5.46 1.57 17.92
N ILE A 102 -6.03 1.24 19.08
CA ILE A 102 -6.29 2.19 20.17
C ILE A 102 -5.18 2.09 21.21
N LYS A 103 -4.57 3.23 21.58
CA LYS A 103 -3.57 3.32 22.65
C LYS A 103 -4.25 3.10 24.02
N PRO A 104 -3.66 2.37 24.97
CA PRO A 104 -2.32 1.79 24.89
C PRO A 104 -2.26 0.49 24.09
N VAL A 105 -1.43 0.44 23.08
CA VAL A 105 -1.21 -0.77 22.29
C VAL A 105 -0.08 -1.62 22.87
N ASN A 106 -0.27 -2.93 22.94
CA ASN A 106 0.83 -3.81 23.27
C ASN A 106 1.58 -4.27 22.00
N PRO A 107 2.88 -4.64 22.11
CA PRO A 107 3.67 -5.03 20.94
C PRO A 107 3.08 -6.21 20.15
N THR A 108 2.30 -7.09 20.78
CA THR A 108 1.67 -8.23 20.11
C THR A 108 0.51 -7.79 19.20
N GLN A 109 -0.28 -6.80 19.60
CA GLN A 109 -1.35 -6.24 18.77
C GLN A 109 -0.76 -5.60 17.52
N ILE A 110 0.31 -4.81 17.67
CA ILE A 110 1.03 -4.22 16.53
C ILE A 110 1.53 -5.33 15.59
N LEU A 111 2.21 -6.35 16.14
CA LEU A 111 2.74 -7.46 15.35
C LEU A 111 1.65 -8.22 14.58
N LEU A 112 0.47 -8.41 15.16
CA LEU A 112 -0.67 -9.05 14.50
C LEU A 112 -1.20 -8.17 13.35
N SER A 113 -1.33 -6.86 13.57
CA SER A 113 -1.74 -5.93 12.54
C SER A 113 -0.72 -5.88 11.38
N LEU A 114 0.58 -5.83 11.68
CA LEU A 114 1.64 -5.89 10.68
C LEU A 114 1.53 -7.16 9.83
N LYS A 115 1.45 -8.33 10.47
CA LYS A 115 1.34 -9.61 9.75
C LYS A 115 0.10 -9.66 8.86
N LYS A 116 -1.06 -9.24 9.36
CA LYS A 116 -2.30 -9.18 8.59
C LYS A 116 -2.14 -8.31 7.34
N ASN A 117 -1.57 -7.12 7.47
CA ASN A 117 -1.54 -6.13 6.39
C ASN A 117 -0.39 -6.34 5.40
N ILE A 118 0.74 -6.86 5.84
CA ILE A 118 1.89 -7.16 4.97
C ILE A 118 1.69 -8.50 4.25
N HIS A 119 1.40 -9.58 4.98
CA HIS A 119 1.25 -10.92 4.37
C HIS A 119 0.00 -11.08 3.51
N SER A 120 -1.10 -10.34 3.79
CA SER A 120 -2.27 -10.35 2.90
C SER A 120 -1.91 -9.88 1.50
N ARG A 121 -0.98 -8.94 1.35
CA ARG A 121 -0.49 -8.47 0.04
C ARG A 121 0.36 -9.52 -0.67
N GLU A 122 1.21 -10.23 0.07
CA GLU A 122 2.01 -11.33 -0.49
C GLU A 122 1.12 -12.46 -0.99
N ILE A 123 0.16 -12.91 -0.16
CA ILE A 123 -0.78 -13.99 -0.53
C ILE A 123 -1.60 -13.61 -1.76
N VAL A 124 -2.10 -12.37 -1.86
CA VAL A 124 -2.84 -11.91 -3.03
C VAL A 124 -1.92 -11.84 -4.26
N SER A 125 -0.70 -11.35 -4.10
CA SER A 125 0.29 -11.30 -5.18
C SER A 125 0.70 -12.70 -5.65
N GLU A 126 1.02 -13.61 -4.73
CA GLU A 126 1.37 -15.00 -5.04
C GLU A 126 0.20 -15.77 -5.63
N ALA A 127 -1.02 -15.62 -5.08
CA ALA A 127 -2.21 -16.26 -5.62
C ALA A 127 -2.53 -15.75 -7.03
N THR A 128 -2.38 -14.45 -7.29
CA THR A 128 -2.58 -13.86 -8.62
C THR A 128 -1.51 -14.37 -9.58
N GLN A 129 -0.25 -14.41 -9.19
CA GLN A 129 0.85 -14.91 -10.00
C GLN A 129 0.70 -16.42 -10.27
N THR A 130 0.30 -17.21 -9.26
CA THR A 130 0.06 -18.65 -9.40
C THR A 130 -1.14 -18.93 -10.29
N ALA A 131 -2.26 -18.19 -10.13
CA ALA A 131 -3.42 -18.29 -10.99
C ALA A 131 -3.10 -17.91 -12.45
N TYR A 132 -2.28 -16.86 -12.65
CA TYR A 132 -1.81 -16.48 -13.98
C TYR A 132 -0.95 -17.57 -14.61
N GLN A 133 0.02 -18.14 -13.88
CA GLN A 133 0.88 -19.23 -14.35
C GLN A 133 0.08 -20.50 -14.64
N GLN A 134 -0.87 -20.86 -13.80
CA GLN A 134 -1.75 -22.04 -14.02
C GLN A 134 -2.65 -21.85 -15.22
N ASN A 135 -3.26 -20.68 -15.39
CA ASN A 135 -4.11 -20.38 -16.54
C ASN A 135 -3.29 -20.33 -17.83
N PHE A 136 -2.10 -19.74 -17.80
CA PHE A 136 -1.19 -19.73 -18.93
C PHE A 136 -0.69 -21.14 -19.26
N GLY A 137 -0.35 -21.95 -18.27
CA GLY A 137 0.04 -23.36 -18.45
C GLY A 137 -1.11 -24.21 -19.02
N ARG A 138 -2.35 -24.01 -18.56
CA ARG A 138 -3.54 -24.71 -19.13
C ARG A 138 -3.78 -24.30 -20.58
N LEU A 139 -3.74 -23.01 -20.88
CA LEU A 139 -3.86 -22.51 -22.25
C LEU A 139 -2.74 -23.07 -23.14
N SER A 140 -1.51 -23.07 -22.68
CA SER A 140 -0.35 -23.62 -23.39
C SER A 140 -0.48 -25.11 -23.65
N MET A 141 -1.00 -25.91 -22.70
CA MET A 141 -1.27 -27.34 -22.90
C MET A 141 -2.44 -27.60 -23.86
N GLN A 142 -3.52 -26.83 -23.77
CA GLN A 142 -4.64 -26.94 -24.70
C GLN A 142 -4.27 -26.52 -26.13
N ILE A 143 -3.33 -25.60 -26.26
CA ILE A 143 -2.80 -25.10 -27.52
C ILE A 143 -1.90 -26.16 -28.22
N ASN A 144 -1.19 -26.99 -27.46
CA ASN A 144 -0.17 -27.89 -28.02
C ASN A 144 -0.73 -29.15 -28.71
N ASP A 145 -2.00 -29.53 -28.44
CA ASP A 145 -2.51 -30.83 -28.91
C ASP A 145 -3.41 -30.77 -30.15
N SER A 146 -3.81 -29.59 -30.67
CA SER A 146 -4.76 -29.54 -31.81
C SER A 146 -4.82 -28.25 -32.64
N LEU A 147 -3.83 -27.37 -32.59
CA LEU A 147 -3.89 -26.11 -33.34
C LEU A 147 -3.18 -26.15 -34.68
N THR A 148 -3.89 -25.73 -35.71
CA THR A 148 -3.32 -25.45 -37.05
C THR A 148 -2.50 -24.14 -36.99
N MET A 149 -1.66 -23.88 -38.02
CA MET A 149 -0.94 -22.62 -38.16
C MET A 149 -1.89 -21.42 -38.14
N GLN A 150 -3.13 -21.57 -38.60
CA GLN A 150 -4.15 -20.52 -38.60
C GLN A 150 -4.62 -20.20 -37.20
N ASP A 151 -4.84 -21.22 -36.37
CA ASP A 151 -5.26 -21.06 -34.97
C ASP A 151 -4.18 -20.33 -34.16
N TRP A 152 -2.89 -20.63 -34.40
CA TRP A 152 -1.77 -19.91 -33.83
C TRP A 152 -1.75 -18.43 -34.21
N MET A 153 -2.05 -18.11 -35.47
CA MET A 153 -2.14 -16.72 -35.92
C MET A 153 -3.29 -15.97 -35.22
N ASP A 154 -4.41 -16.63 -34.95
CA ASP A 154 -5.54 -16.00 -34.26
C ASP A 154 -5.28 -15.81 -32.75
N VAL A 155 -4.61 -16.75 -32.10
CA VAL A 155 -4.10 -16.58 -30.73
C VAL A 155 -3.12 -15.42 -30.66
N TYR A 156 -2.14 -15.33 -31.57
CA TYR A 156 -1.20 -14.23 -31.63
C TYR A 156 -1.87 -12.88 -31.82
N ARG A 157 -2.83 -12.77 -32.73
CA ARG A 157 -3.64 -11.54 -32.94
C ARG A 157 -4.40 -11.13 -31.70
N THR A 158 -4.95 -12.11 -30.95
CA THR A 158 -5.68 -11.86 -29.71
C THR A 158 -4.75 -11.34 -28.62
N LEU A 159 -3.58 -11.91 -28.44
CA LEU A 159 -2.57 -11.46 -27.51
C LEU A 159 -2.06 -10.04 -27.82
N VAL A 160 -1.77 -9.76 -29.10
CA VAL A 160 -1.35 -8.41 -29.54
C VAL A 160 -2.46 -7.38 -29.30
N ARG A 161 -3.73 -7.77 -29.53
CA ARG A 161 -4.86 -6.86 -29.23
C ARG A 161 -4.96 -6.55 -27.75
N TRP A 162 -4.84 -7.54 -26.87
CA TRP A 162 -4.87 -7.33 -25.43
C TRP A 162 -3.70 -6.46 -24.93
N GLU A 163 -2.51 -6.65 -25.52
CA GLU A 163 -1.35 -5.82 -25.19
C GLU A 163 -1.58 -4.35 -25.57
N LEU A 164 -2.18 -4.10 -26.75
CA LEU A 164 -2.56 -2.75 -27.18
C LEU A 164 -3.66 -2.13 -26.29
N GLU A 165 -4.70 -2.89 -25.97
CA GLU A 165 -5.77 -2.45 -25.05
C GLU A 165 -5.22 -2.10 -23.65
N LEU A 166 -4.25 -2.88 -23.14
CA LEU A 166 -3.59 -2.60 -21.87
C LEU A 166 -2.71 -1.35 -21.95
N GLN A 167 -2.06 -1.10 -23.09
CA GLN A 167 -1.28 0.13 -23.31
C GLN A 167 -2.18 1.36 -23.39
N ASP A 168 -3.34 1.26 -24.03
CA ASP A 168 -4.33 2.34 -24.11
C ASP A 168 -4.89 2.67 -22.71
N VAL A 169 -5.27 1.64 -21.93
CA VAL A 169 -5.75 1.83 -20.54
C VAL A 169 -4.67 2.46 -19.67
N ALA A 170 -3.41 2.07 -19.84
CA ALA A 170 -2.28 2.67 -19.12
C ALA A 170 -2.02 4.13 -19.57
N GLY A 171 -2.28 4.44 -20.85
CA GLY A 171 -2.24 5.80 -21.41
C GLY A 171 -3.33 6.68 -20.80
N ASP A 172 -4.57 6.21 -20.80
CA ASP A 172 -5.73 6.90 -20.24
C ASP A 172 -5.57 7.16 -18.73
N MET A 173 -5.05 6.19 -17.97
CA MET A 173 -4.73 6.40 -16.55
C MET A 173 -3.66 7.47 -16.34
N LYS A 174 -2.63 7.55 -17.19
CA LYS A 174 -1.63 8.61 -17.14
C LYS A 174 -2.21 9.98 -17.43
N GLU A 175 -3.10 10.08 -18.40
CA GLU A 175 -3.77 11.34 -18.75
C GLU A 175 -4.73 11.79 -17.63
N MET A 176 -5.51 10.88 -17.06
CA MET A 176 -6.37 11.17 -15.90
C MET A 176 -5.58 11.68 -14.70
N LEU A 177 -4.45 11.03 -14.38
CA LEU A 177 -3.55 11.48 -13.32
C LEU A 177 -2.93 12.84 -13.61
N ALA A 178 -2.61 13.14 -14.88
CA ALA A 178 -2.09 14.43 -15.27
C ALA A 178 -3.16 15.54 -15.21
N MET A 179 -4.42 15.23 -15.52
CA MET A 179 -5.55 16.15 -15.37
C MET A 179 -5.83 16.48 -13.92
N GLN A 180 -5.90 15.46 -13.05
CA GLN A 180 -6.09 15.66 -11.61
C GLN A 180 -4.99 16.53 -10.99
N LYS A 181 -3.72 16.32 -11.41
CA LYS A 181 -2.61 17.18 -10.97
C LYS A 181 -2.71 18.62 -11.46
N ARG A 182 -3.29 18.86 -12.64
CA ARG A 182 -3.49 20.22 -13.17
C ARG A 182 -4.65 20.94 -12.46
N GLU A 183 -5.73 20.24 -12.15
CA GLU A 183 -6.86 20.76 -11.38
C GLU A 183 -6.43 21.13 -9.97
N ALA A 184 -5.71 20.25 -9.28
CA ALA A 184 -5.17 20.52 -7.95
C ALA A 184 -4.18 21.70 -7.89
N ASN A 185 -3.47 22.00 -8.99
CA ASN A 185 -2.56 23.15 -9.07
C ASN A 185 -3.24 24.45 -9.52
N ASN A 186 -4.49 24.45 -9.97
CA ASN A 186 -5.23 25.64 -10.41
C ASN A 186 -6.24 26.17 -9.36
N GLU A 187 -6.35 25.51 -8.20
CA GLU A 187 -7.19 25.95 -7.07
C GLU A 187 -6.42 26.78 -6.02
N PHE A 188 -5.25 27.34 -6.39
CA PHE A 188 -4.51 28.29 -5.55
C PHE A 188 -4.27 29.61 -6.28
#